data_f54848349b5dd2a981d36d1190f06084
#
_entry.id   f54848349b5dd2a981d36d1190f06084
#
_cell.length_a   1.000
_cell.length_b   1.000
_cell.length_c   1.000
_cell.angle_alpha   90.00
_cell.angle_beta   90.00
_cell.angle_gamma   90.00
#
_symmetry.space_group_name_H-M   'P 1'
#
loop_
_entity.id
_entity.type
_entity.pdbx_description
1 polymer ?
#
loop_
_entity_poly.entity_id
_entity_poly.type
_entity_poly.pdbx_seq_one_letter_code
_entity_poly.pdbx_strand_id
1 'polypeptide(L)'
;SEDLPAAFRQGMIPFLIPLCLFLLFAALLKRDFPERMYLTLRGRWQRIAALVLAAGIFGLTAYCLIVKEDRTAVLYSLFYYVVFIGFGEEFVCRDVCTDFLRNAAWPVRYLVPNLCFAMLHLFERTGWGTVTGADLVRFLTADLAGLTVSGCLFQLFKERSGTIWLPVLLHALMDYSVVLTY
;
A
#
# COMPACT_ATOMS: atom_id res chain seq x y z
N SER A 1 23.90 -2.62 13.47
CA SER A 1 23.05 -1.69 12.68
C SER A 1 23.14 -2.14 11.23
N GLU A 2 22.03 -2.65 10.69
CA GLU A 2 21.90 -2.87 9.27
C GLU A 2 22.21 -1.57 8.52
N ASP A 3 22.89 -1.69 7.39
CA ASP A 3 23.27 -0.55 6.56
C ASP A 3 22.01 0.18 6.08
N LEU A 4 21.58 1.21 6.81
CA LEU A 4 20.38 2.02 6.51
C LEU A 4 20.35 2.49 5.04
N PRO A 5 21.49 2.90 4.42
CA PRO A 5 21.55 3.18 2.98
C PRO A 5 21.19 1.99 2.09
N ALA A 6 21.54 0.75 2.49
CA ALA A 6 21.17 -0.45 1.71
C ALA A 6 19.67 -0.75 1.83
N ALA A 7 19.11 -0.70 3.03
CA ALA A 7 17.68 -0.87 3.25
C ALA A 7 16.86 0.20 2.51
N PHE A 8 17.33 1.46 2.52
CA PHE A 8 16.71 2.55 1.77
C PHE A 8 16.72 2.30 0.25
N ARG A 9 17.86 1.86 -0.31
CA ARG A 9 17.94 1.55 -1.74
C ARG A 9 17.02 0.39 -2.11
N GLN A 10 16.93 -0.66 -1.29
CA GLN A 10 16.03 -1.79 -1.52
C GLN A 10 14.55 -1.37 -1.54
N GLY A 11 14.15 -0.43 -0.68
CA GLY A 11 12.80 0.14 -0.68
C GLY A 11 12.55 1.10 -1.84
N MET A 12 13.56 1.87 -2.27
CA MET A 12 13.42 2.86 -3.35
C MET A 12 13.16 2.24 -4.72
N ILE A 13 13.83 1.12 -5.05
CA ILE A 13 13.71 0.49 -6.38
C ILE A 13 12.26 0.05 -6.68
N PRO A 14 11.56 -0.69 -5.80
CA PRO A 14 10.15 -1.02 -6.00
C PRO A 14 9.24 0.22 -6.13
N PHE A 15 9.57 1.30 -5.40
CA PHE A 15 8.79 2.53 -5.46
C PHE A 15 8.94 3.31 -6.79
N LEU A 16 9.98 3.08 -7.57
CA LEU A 16 10.12 3.72 -8.88
C LEU A 16 8.96 3.38 -9.81
N ILE A 17 8.41 2.17 -9.73
CA ILE A 17 7.26 1.76 -10.55
C ILE A 17 6.01 2.60 -10.23
N PRO A 18 5.48 2.64 -9.00
CA PRO A 18 4.35 3.49 -8.66
C PRO A 18 4.62 4.98 -8.92
N LEU A 19 5.83 5.48 -8.70
CA LEU A 19 6.20 6.86 -9.01
C LEU A 19 6.13 7.14 -10.51
N CYS A 20 6.71 6.29 -11.36
CA CYS A 20 6.64 6.44 -12.81
C CYS A 20 5.20 6.37 -13.32
N LEU A 21 4.39 5.45 -12.79
CA LEU A 21 2.98 5.35 -13.14
C LEU A 21 2.21 6.59 -12.69
N PHE A 22 2.47 7.09 -11.49
CA PHE A 22 1.86 8.33 -10.99
C PHE A 22 2.15 9.51 -11.92
N LEU A 23 3.42 9.72 -12.28
CA LEU A 23 3.84 10.79 -13.18
C LEU A 23 3.24 10.62 -14.59
N LEU A 24 3.22 9.38 -15.13
CA LEU A 24 2.63 9.07 -16.42
C LEU A 24 1.12 9.39 -16.44
N PHE A 25 0.37 8.92 -15.44
CA PHE A 25 -1.07 9.18 -15.36
C PHE A 25 -1.36 10.66 -15.13
N ALA A 26 -0.56 11.35 -14.31
CA ALA A 26 -0.67 12.79 -14.12
C ALA A 26 -0.46 13.55 -15.44
N ALA A 27 0.52 13.14 -16.24
CA ALA A 27 0.80 13.74 -17.56
C ALA A 27 -0.31 13.46 -18.58
N LEU A 28 -0.86 12.25 -18.59
CA LEU A 28 -1.91 11.84 -19.55
C LEU A 28 -3.27 12.45 -19.21
N LEU A 29 -3.67 12.41 -17.93
CA LEU A 29 -4.99 12.84 -17.48
C LEU A 29 -5.06 14.33 -17.11
N LYS A 30 -3.90 14.96 -16.88
CA LYS A 30 -3.79 16.39 -16.58
C LYS A 30 -4.72 16.78 -15.43
N ARG A 31 -5.65 17.73 -15.67
CA ARG A 31 -6.60 18.21 -14.65
C ARG A 31 -7.60 17.15 -14.16
N ASP A 32 -7.85 16.11 -14.95
CA ASP A 32 -8.79 15.04 -14.56
C ASP A 32 -8.13 13.98 -13.68
N PHE A 33 -6.78 14.03 -13.56
CA PHE A 33 -6.00 13.08 -12.79
C PHE A 33 -6.45 12.92 -11.33
N PRO A 34 -6.63 14.02 -10.55
CA PRO A 34 -6.98 13.86 -9.14
C PRO A 34 -8.36 13.22 -8.91
N GLU A 35 -9.31 13.45 -9.81
CA GLU A 35 -10.66 12.86 -9.71
C GLU A 35 -10.66 11.41 -10.13
N ARG A 36 -10.06 11.13 -11.27
CA ARG A 36 -10.02 9.80 -11.86
C ARG A 36 -9.25 8.81 -11.01
N MET A 37 -8.19 9.27 -10.32
CA MET A 37 -7.37 8.48 -9.40
C MET A 37 -7.81 8.63 -7.94
N TYR A 38 -9.03 9.08 -7.69
CA TYR A 38 -9.60 9.18 -6.33
C TYR A 38 -8.71 9.93 -5.31
N LEU A 39 -7.87 10.86 -5.77
CA LEU A 39 -6.92 11.61 -4.92
C LEU A 39 -7.56 12.74 -4.11
N THR A 40 -8.87 12.96 -4.24
CA THR A 40 -9.57 14.07 -3.59
C THR A 40 -10.28 13.65 -2.29
N LEU A 41 -10.28 14.55 -1.30
CA LEU A 41 -11.04 14.43 -0.04
C LEU A 41 -12.17 15.48 -0.04
N ARG A 42 -13.29 15.19 -0.70
CA ARG A 42 -14.39 16.14 -0.89
C ARG A 42 -15.35 16.18 0.30
N GLY A 43 -15.67 15.01 0.85
CA GLY A 43 -16.63 14.88 1.93
C GLY A 43 -16.06 15.24 3.29
N ARG A 44 -16.93 15.81 4.17
CA ARG A 44 -16.52 16.10 5.56
C ARG A 44 -16.10 14.82 6.30
N TRP A 45 -16.83 13.74 6.14
CA TRP A 45 -16.54 12.49 6.82
C TRP A 45 -15.22 11.87 6.32
N GLN A 46 -14.90 11.97 5.00
CA GLN A 46 -13.63 11.51 4.44
C GLN A 46 -12.44 12.22 5.10
N ARG A 47 -12.56 13.55 5.25
CA ARG A 47 -11.52 14.36 5.91
C ARG A 47 -11.37 13.99 7.39
N ILE A 48 -12.47 13.80 8.10
CA ILE A 48 -12.44 13.37 9.50
C ILE A 48 -11.79 11.99 9.63
N ALA A 49 -12.21 11.01 8.82
CA ALA A 49 -11.64 9.67 8.85
C ALA A 49 -10.14 9.67 8.50
N ALA A 50 -9.72 10.42 7.48
CA ALA A 50 -8.31 10.57 7.13
C ALA A 50 -7.50 11.21 8.26
N LEU A 51 -8.04 12.24 8.94
CA LEU A 51 -7.40 12.87 10.09
C LEU A 51 -7.27 11.89 11.28
N VAL A 52 -8.29 11.08 11.54
CA VAL A 52 -8.23 10.07 12.63
C VAL A 52 -7.16 9.01 12.32
N LEU A 53 -7.11 8.48 11.10
CA LEU A 53 -6.08 7.51 10.69
C LEU A 53 -4.68 8.13 10.73
N ALA A 54 -4.52 9.33 10.20
CA ALA A 54 -3.25 10.06 10.27
C ALA A 54 -2.82 10.34 11.71
N ALA A 55 -3.76 10.75 12.59
CA ALA A 55 -3.47 10.93 14.01
C ALA A 55 -3.05 9.61 14.68
N GLY A 56 -3.62 8.47 14.28
CA GLY A 56 -3.18 7.15 14.73
C GLY A 56 -1.73 6.86 14.34
N ILE A 57 -1.37 7.10 13.07
CA ILE A 57 0.01 6.92 12.58
C ILE A 57 0.98 7.85 13.35
N PHE A 58 0.65 9.14 13.48
CA PHE A 58 1.50 10.09 14.20
C PHE A 58 1.60 9.80 15.69
N GLY A 59 0.50 9.37 16.32
CA GLY A 59 0.50 8.95 17.73
C GLY A 59 1.38 7.73 17.95
N LEU A 60 1.30 6.73 17.08
CA LEU A 60 2.17 5.56 17.09
C LEU A 60 3.64 5.97 16.89
N THR A 61 3.92 6.85 15.93
CA THR A 61 5.27 7.38 15.69
C THR A 61 5.82 8.09 16.92
N ALA A 62 5.02 8.98 17.54
CA ALA A 62 5.42 9.70 18.74
C ALA A 62 5.73 8.73 19.90
N TYR A 63 4.89 7.72 20.09
CA TYR A 63 5.14 6.66 21.07
C TYR A 63 6.46 5.93 20.77
N CYS A 64 6.67 5.46 19.54
CA CYS A 64 7.89 4.76 19.16
C CYS A 64 9.15 5.63 19.33
N LEU A 65 9.08 6.94 19.04
CA LEU A 65 10.19 7.87 19.23
C LEU A 65 10.56 8.07 20.72
N ILE A 66 9.62 7.80 21.65
CA ILE A 66 9.88 7.85 23.09
C ILE A 66 10.48 6.54 23.59
N VAL A 67 9.98 5.39 23.12
CA VAL A 67 10.33 4.09 23.69
C VAL A 67 11.44 3.34 22.97
N LYS A 68 11.69 3.67 21.68
CA LYS A 68 12.73 3.03 20.89
C LYS A 68 14.02 3.86 20.90
N GLU A 69 15.16 3.18 20.95
CA GLU A 69 16.47 3.84 20.94
C GLU A 69 16.83 4.38 19.54
N ASP A 70 16.56 3.61 18.49
CA ASP A 70 16.84 4.00 17.10
C ASP A 70 15.69 4.84 16.50
N ARG A 71 15.74 6.14 16.77
CA ARG A 71 14.77 7.11 16.24
C ARG A 71 14.81 7.23 14.71
N THR A 72 15.99 7.02 14.12
CA THR A 72 16.15 7.09 12.66
C THR A 72 15.40 5.94 11.99
N ALA A 73 15.51 4.72 12.54
CA ALA A 73 14.74 3.59 12.05
C ALA A 73 13.23 3.80 12.18
N VAL A 74 12.75 4.43 13.27
CA VAL A 74 11.32 4.77 13.43
C VAL A 74 10.86 5.74 12.33
N LEU A 75 11.60 6.81 12.07
CA LEU A 75 11.25 7.79 11.02
C LEU A 75 11.35 7.19 9.61
N TYR A 76 12.37 6.35 9.37
CA TYR A 76 12.48 5.61 8.12
C TYR A 76 11.28 4.68 7.92
N SER A 77 10.87 3.93 8.94
CA SER A 77 9.71 3.04 8.90
C SER A 77 8.42 3.80 8.64
N LEU A 78 8.23 4.97 9.28
CA LEU A 78 7.08 5.84 8.99
C LEU A 78 7.02 6.18 7.49
N PHE A 79 8.12 6.67 6.94
CA PHE A 79 8.19 7.03 5.53
C PHE A 79 7.97 5.81 4.61
N TYR A 80 8.61 4.68 4.93
CA TYR A 80 8.51 3.45 4.17
C TYR A 80 7.06 2.92 4.12
N TYR A 81 6.42 2.76 5.27
CA TYR A 81 5.07 2.20 5.32
C TYR A 81 3.98 3.14 4.80
N VAL A 82 4.15 4.46 4.94
CA VAL A 82 3.14 5.41 4.44
C VAL A 82 3.29 5.64 2.94
N VAL A 83 4.53 5.85 2.46
CA VAL A 83 4.77 6.28 1.07
C VAL A 83 4.98 5.07 0.15
N PHE A 84 5.87 4.15 0.52
CA PHE A 84 6.19 3.04 -0.37
C PHE A 84 5.13 1.95 -0.33
N ILE A 85 4.76 1.48 0.85
CA ILE A 85 3.79 0.41 0.99
C ILE A 85 2.37 0.97 0.83
N GLY A 86 1.89 1.78 1.77
CA GLY A 86 0.52 2.25 1.80
C GLY A 86 0.10 2.96 0.51
N PHE A 87 0.83 4.02 0.11
CA PHE A 87 0.47 4.75 -1.11
C PHE A 87 0.85 3.99 -2.38
N GLY A 88 2.07 3.44 -2.45
CA GLY A 88 2.57 2.79 -3.66
C GLY A 88 1.71 1.61 -4.10
N GLU A 89 1.41 0.70 -3.18
CA GLU A 89 0.62 -0.50 -3.48
C GLU A 89 -0.85 -0.18 -3.75
N GLU A 90 -1.46 0.69 -2.94
CA GLU A 90 -2.85 1.09 -3.16
C GLU A 90 -3.01 1.84 -4.49
N PHE A 91 -2.10 2.74 -4.83
CA PHE A 91 -2.15 3.47 -6.11
C PHE A 91 -2.02 2.52 -7.31
N VAL A 92 -1.06 1.61 -7.29
CA VAL A 92 -0.86 0.67 -8.40
C VAL A 92 -2.04 -0.30 -8.52
N CYS A 93 -2.40 -0.96 -7.42
CA CYS A 93 -3.37 -2.06 -7.49
C CYS A 93 -4.81 -1.56 -7.53
N ARG A 94 -5.16 -0.52 -6.74
CA ARG A 94 -6.55 -0.04 -6.60
C ARG A 94 -6.90 1.13 -7.50
N ASP A 95 -5.93 1.87 -8.02
CA ASP A 95 -6.20 2.93 -9.00
C ASP A 95 -5.79 2.50 -10.41
N VAL A 96 -4.50 2.31 -10.67
CA VAL A 96 -4.01 2.05 -12.02
C VAL A 96 -4.58 0.76 -12.60
N CYS A 97 -4.45 -0.37 -11.90
CA CYS A 97 -4.95 -1.65 -12.41
C CYS A 97 -6.47 -1.66 -12.56
N THR A 98 -7.21 -1.04 -11.64
CA THR A 98 -8.69 -0.98 -11.76
C THR A 98 -9.14 -0.02 -12.84
N ASP A 99 -8.41 1.07 -13.11
CA ASP A 99 -8.71 1.96 -14.24
C ASP A 99 -8.51 1.25 -15.59
N PHE A 100 -7.47 0.45 -15.74
CA PHE A 100 -7.29 -0.40 -16.92
C PHE A 100 -8.44 -1.39 -17.11
N LEU A 101 -8.97 -1.94 -16.02
CA LEU A 101 -10.05 -2.93 -16.03
C LEU A 101 -11.46 -2.33 -15.87
N ARG A 102 -11.60 -1.01 -15.95
CA ARG A 102 -12.88 -0.30 -15.69
C ARG A 102 -14.05 -0.78 -16.53
N ASN A 103 -13.78 -1.26 -17.77
CA ASN A 103 -14.79 -1.76 -18.69
C ASN A 103 -15.00 -3.29 -18.57
N ALA A 104 -14.24 -3.97 -17.72
CA ALA A 104 -14.40 -5.40 -17.48
C ALA A 104 -15.56 -5.68 -16.51
N ALA A 105 -16.06 -6.92 -16.52
CA ALA A 105 -17.03 -7.39 -15.54
C ALA A 105 -16.49 -7.21 -14.11
N TRP A 106 -17.38 -6.90 -13.15
CA TRP A 106 -16.95 -6.59 -11.79
C TRP A 106 -16.10 -7.69 -11.13
N PRO A 107 -16.31 -9.02 -11.34
CA PRO A 107 -15.43 -10.02 -10.75
C PRO A 107 -13.99 -9.91 -11.26
N VAL A 108 -13.80 -9.62 -12.56
CA VAL A 108 -12.47 -9.44 -13.17
C VAL A 108 -11.79 -8.21 -12.58
N ARG A 109 -12.54 -7.11 -12.49
CA ARG A 109 -12.04 -5.84 -11.93
C ARG A 109 -11.62 -5.95 -10.46
N TYR A 110 -12.28 -6.81 -9.68
CA TYR A 110 -11.94 -7.06 -8.28
C TYR A 110 -10.88 -8.14 -8.10
N LEU A 111 -11.04 -9.30 -8.76
CA LEU A 111 -10.17 -10.44 -8.49
C LEU A 111 -8.78 -10.28 -9.13
N VAL A 112 -8.70 -9.80 -10.37
CA VAL A 112 -7.41 -9.78 -11.08
C VAL A 112 -6.38 -8.88 -10.40
N PRO A 113 -6.67 -7.59 -10.08
CA PRO A 113 -5.69 -6.74 -9.40
C PRO A 113 -5.28 -7.28 -8.02
N ASN A 114 -6.24 -7.86 -7.29
CA ASN A 114 -5.98 -8.35 -5.94
C ASN A 114 -5.29 -9.71 -5.90
N LEU A 115 -5.48 -10.56 -6.91
CA LEU A 115 -4.65 -11.74 -7.12
C LEU A 115 -3.23 -11.36 -7.51
N CYS A 116 -3.06 -10.41 -8.42
CA CYS A 116 -1.73 -9.89 -8.77
C CYS A 116 -1.02 -9.31 -7.55
N PHE A 117 -1.71 -8.50 -6.75
CA PHE A 117 -1.22 -7.97 -5.49
C PHE A 117 -0.77 -9.08 -4.54
N ALA A 118 -1.62 -10.09 -4.32
CA ALA A 118 -1.28 -11.23 -3.48
C ALA A 118 -0.06 -12.00 -4.01
N MET A 119 0.03 -12.21 -5.33
CA MET A 119 1.17 -12.92 -5.94
C MET A 119 2.49 -12.17 -5.79
N LEU A 120 2.49 -10.83 -5.77
CA LEU A 120 3.71 -10.03 -5.51
C LEU A 120 4.29 -10.33 -4.12
N HIS A 121 3.46 -10.56 -3.12
CA HIS A 121 3.90 -10.91 -1.75
C HIS A 121 4.64 -12.24 -1.67
N LEU A 122 4.40 -13.18 -2.60
CA LEU A 122 5.21 -14.40 -2.69
C LEU A 122 6.68 -14.05 -2.98
N PHE A 123 6.92 -13.15 -3.93
CA PHE A 123 8.27 -12.75 -4.31
C PHE A 123 8.95 -11.90 -3.24
N GLU A 124 8.21 -11.04 -2.55
CA GLU A 124 8.75 -10.25 -1.44
C GLU A 124 9.24 -11.14 -0.29
N ARG A 125 8.46 -12.16 0.08
CA ARG A 125 8.83 -13.12 1.13
C ARG A 125 10.04 -13.99 0.79
N THR A 126 10.23 -14.28 -0.49
CA THR A 126 11.38 -15.06 -0.96
C THR A 126 12.58 -14.21 -1.35
N GLY A 127 12.49 -12.88 -1.19
CA GLY A 127 13.55 -11.93 -1.51
C GLY A 127 13.91 -11.87 -2.99
N TRP A 128 12.93 -12.09 -3.89
CA TRP A 128 13.11 -12.16 -5.36
C TRP A 128 14.13 -13.23 -5.79
N GLY A 129 14.46 -14.14 -4.88
CA GLY A 129 15.35 -15.27 -5.11
C GLY A 129 14.63 -16.48 -5.73
N THR A 130 15.08 -17.64 -5.38
CA THR A 130 14.47 -18.88 -5.83
C THR A 130 13.24 -19.21 -4.99
N VAL A 131 12.05 -19.10 -5.57
CA VAL A 131 10.81 -19.61 -4.97
C VAL A 131 10.88 -21.14 -4.97
N THR A 132 10.85 -21.74 -3.79
CA THR A 132 10.80 -23.22 -3.68
C THR A 132 9.36 -23.73 -3.78
N GLY A 133 9.21 -25.04 -4.07
CA GLY A 133 7.89 -25.66 -4.04
C GLY A 133 7.20 -25.57 -2.68
N ALA A 134 7.97 -25.60 -1.58
CA ALA A 134 7.45 -25.44 -0.22
C ALA A 134 6.90 -24.01 0.03
N ASP A 135 7.61 -23.00 -0.45
CA ASP A 135 7.16 -21.59 -0.36
C ASP A 135 5.85 -21.39 -1.12
N LEU A 136 5.77 -21.98 -2.33
CA LEU A 136 4.56 -21.90 -3.13
C LEU A 136 3.36 -22.58 -2.45
N VAL A 137 3.55 -23.79 -1.91
CA VAL A 137 2.49 -24.52 -1.19
C VAL A 137 2.04 -23.71 0.03
N ARG A 138 2.96 -23.21 0.84
CA ARG A 138 2.65 -22.38 2.00
C ARG A 138 1.86 -21.14 1.60
N PHE A 139 2.33 -20.44 0.58
CA PHE A 139 1.66 -19.24 0.06
C PHE A 139 0.22 -19.55 -0.39
N LEU A 140 0.03 -20.57 -1.23
CA LEU A 140 -1.28 -20.95 -1.75
C LEU A 140 -2.26 -21.38 -0.65
N THR A 141 -1.77 -22.02 0.42
CA THR A 141 -2.63 -22.56 1.48
C THR A 141 -2.90 -21.60 2.62
N ALA A 142 -1.95 -20.69 2.92
CA ALA A 142 -2.04 -19.82 4.09
C ALA A 142 -2.26 -18.33 3.74
N ASP A 143 -1.61 -17.82 2.68
CA ASP A 143 -1.51 -16.39 2.47
C ASP A 143 -2.40 -15.86 1.33
N LEU A 144 -2.50 -16.60 0.21
CA LEU A 144 -3.16 -16.15 -1.02
C LEU A 144 -4.60 -15.69 -0.79
N ALA A 145 -5.38 -16.48 -0.09
CA ALA A 145 -6.79 -16.18 0.15
C ALA A 145 -6.93 -14.93 1.04
N GLY A 146 -6.15 -14.84 2.12
CA GLY A 146 -6.17 -13.71 3.04
C GLY A 146 -5.78 -12.40 2.36
N LEU A 147 -4.68 -12.39 1.60
CA LEU A 147 -4.20 -11.22 0.87
C LEU A 147 -5.19 -10.79 -0.23
N THR A 148 -5.78 -11.76 -0.97
CA THR A 148 -6.78 -11.45 -1.99
C THR A 148 -8.05 -10.85 -1.38
N VAL A 149 -8.55 -11.42 -0.29
CA VAL A 149 -9.74 -10.89 0.41
C VAL A 149 -9.45 -9.51 0.99
N SER A 150 -8.32 -9.31 1.65
CA SER A 150 -7.90 -8.00 2.17
C SER A 150 -7.83 -6.96 1.04
N GLY A 151 -7.22 -7.31 -0.09
CA GLY A 151 -7.14 -6.45 -1.25
C GLY A 151 -8.53 -6.08 -1.81
N CYS A 152 -9.45 -7.04 -1.89
CA CYS A 152 -10.83 -6.77 -2.31
C CYS A 152 -11.56 -5.85 -1.31
N LEU A 153 -11.31 -5.99 0.00
CA LEU A 153 -11.88 -5.11 1.01
C LEU A 153 -11.34 -3.68 0.90
N PHE A 154 -10.03 -3.50 0.68
CA PHE A 154 -9.44 -2.18 0.44
C PHE A 154 -10.00 -1.53 -0.83
N GLN A 155 -10.17 -2.30 -1.91
CA GLN A 155 -10.79 -1.80 -3.13
C GLN A 155 -12.24 -1.37 -2.90
N LEU A 156 -13.04 -2.20 -2.23
CA LEU A 156 -14.42 -1.87 -1.84
C LEU A 156 -14.45 -0.61 -0.96
N PHE A 157 -13.51 -0.50 -0.02
CA PHE A 157 -13.40 0.66 0.85
C PHE A 157 -13.06 1.93 0.06
N LYS A 158 -12.13 1.86 -0.91
CA LYS A 158 -11.86 2.96 -1.83
C LYS A 158 -13.10 3.37 -2.61
N GLU A 159 -13.78 2.42 -3.25
CA GLU A 159 -14.97 2.71 -4.07
C GLU A 159 -16.12 3.31 -3.23
N ARG A 160 -16.37 2.78 -2.04
CA ARG A 160 -17.41 3.29 -1.14
C ARG A 160 -17.05 4.63 -0.51
N SER A 161 -15.79 4.84 -0.21
CA SER A 161 -15.33 6.11 0.35
C SER A 161 -15.17 7.20 -0.71
N GLY A 162 -14.97 6.85 -1.97
CA GLY A 162 -14.70 7.80 -3.05
C GLY A 162 -13.34 8.48 -2.94
N THR A 163 -12.39 7.88 -2.22
CA THR A 163 -11.02 8.38 -2.10
C THR A 163 -10.03 7.24 -1.84
N ILE A 164 -8.83 7.36 -2.41
CA ILE A 164 -7.74 6.40 -2.14
C ILE A 164 -7.10 6.63 -0.77
N TRP A 165 -7.19 7.84 -0.21
CA TRP A 165 -6.48 8.19 1.03
C TRP A 165 -6.90 7.38 2.24
N LEU A 166 -8.15 6.94 2.32
CA LEU A 166 -8.60 6.13 3.45
C LEU A 166 -7.99 4.71 3.44
N PRO A 167 -8.05 3.94 2.32
CA PRO A 167 -7.33 2.67 2.27
C PRO A 167 -5.81 2.85 2.42
N VAL A 168 -5.19 3.86 1.82
CA VAL A 168 -3.75 4.15 1.98
C VAL A 168 -3.37 4.33 3.45
N LEU A 169 -4.08 5.19 4.18
CA LEU A 169 -3.77 5.45 5.59
C LEU A 169 -4.10 4.26 6.49
N LEU A 170 -5.16 3.51 6.19
CA LEU A 170 -5.50 2.30 6.94
C LEU A 170 -4.45 1.21 6.72
N HIS A 171 -4.05 0.96 5.47
CA HIS A 171 -3.00 0.01 5.11
C HIS A 171 -1.67 0.38 5.78
N ALA A 172 -1.26 1.64 5.61
CA ALA A 172 -0.06 2.15 6.25
C ALA A 172 -0.09 1.99 7.78
N LEU A 173 -1.22 2.27 8.43
CA LEU A 173 -1.35 2.10 9.88
C LEU A 173 -1.24 0.63 10.30
N MET A 174 -1.86 -0.28 9.53
CA MET A 174 -1.81 -1.72 9.82
C MET A 174 -0.37 -2.23 9.73
N ASP A 175 0.34 -1.94 8.65
CA ASP A 175 1.70 -2.42 8.45
C ASP A 175 2.71 -1.70 9.33
N TYR A 176 2.57 -0.38 9.51
CA TYR A 176 3.43 0.37 10.41
C TYR A 176 3.29 -0.06 11.88
N SER A 177 2.14 -0.62 12.27
CA SER A 177 1.95 -1.13 13.63
C SER A 177 2.94 -2.25 13.99
N VAL A 178 3.52 -2.93 12.99
CA VAL A 178 4.61 -3.90 13.16
C VAL A 178 5.82 -3.30 13.88
N VAL A 179 6.08 -1.99 13.71
CA VAL A 179 7.18 -1.29 14.42
C VAL A 179 7.06 -1.37 15.94
N LEU A 180 5.84 -1.62 16.48
CA LEU A 180 5.66 -1.85 17.92
C LEU A 180 6.27 -3.18 18.41
N THR A 181 6.36 -4.17 17.52
CA THR A 181 6.75 -5.54 17.87
C THR A 181 8.25 -5.80 17.74
N TYR A 182 8.97 -4.94 17.07
CA TYR A 182 10.41 -4.96 16.86
C TYR A 182 11.03 -3.69 17.44
#